data_dc7e0b60af0f817b1cf6aac0167aa525
#
_entry.id   dc7e0b60af0f817b1cf6aac0167aa525
#
_cell.length_a   1.000
_cell.length_b   1.000
_cell.length_c   1.000
_cell.angle_alpha   90.00
_cell.angle_beta   90.00
_cell.angle_gamma   90.00
#
_symmetry.space_group_name_H-M   'P 1'
#
loop_
_entity.id
_entity.type
_entity.pdbx_description
1 polymer ?
#
loop_
_entity_poly.entity_id
_entity_poly.type
_entity_poly.pdbx_seq_one_letter_code
_entity_poly.pdbx_strand_id
1 'polypeptide(L)' 'MPYYRLYFLDRRGRFGRVEGFAAEDDPTAIRQSEKHGDAVKELWCGGRRVKQWTEGKAA' A
#
# COMPACT_ATOMS: atom_id res chain seq x y z
N MET A 1 -16.10 -1.60 -8.76
CA MET A 1 -15.11 -0.91 -7.93
C MET A 1 -13.71 -1.37 -8.32
N PRO A 2 -12.78 -0.45 -8.40
CA PRO A 2 -11.40 -0.86 -8.69
C PRO A 2 -10.85 -1.78 -7.63
N TYR A 3 -9.96 -2.64 -8.05
CA TYR A 3 -9.32 -3.57 -7.14
C TYR A 3 -7.87 -3.12 -6.93
N TYR A 4 -7.46 -3.06 -5.67
CA TYR A 4 -6.13 -2.56 -5.30
C TYR A 4 -5.32 -3.67 -4.66
N ARG A 5 -4.00 -3.54 -4.79
CA ARG A 5 -3.07 -4.44 -4.13
C ARG A 5 -2.10 -3.63 -3.32
N LEU A 6 -1.95 -4.00 -2.07
CA LEU A 6 -1.05 -3.33 -1.14
C LEU A 6 0.11 -4.28 -0.86
N TYR A 7 1.28 -3.89 -1.31
CA TYR A 7 2.49 -4.69 -1.15
C TYR A 7 3.25 -4.17 0.05
N PHE A 8 3.55 -5.06 1.00
CA PHE A 8 4.33 -4.71 2.17
C PHE A 8 5.78 -5.10 1.93
N LEU A 9 6.70 -4.21 2.27
CA LEU A 9 8.11 -4.45 2.07
C LEU A 9 8.77 -4.76 3.41
N ASP A 10 9.79 -5.63 3.37
CA ASP A 10 10.52 -5.95 4.59
C ASP A 10 11.65 -4.93 4.76
N ARG A 11 12.48 -5.17 5.78
CA ARG A 11 13.56 -4.24 6.10
C ARG A 11 14.54 -4.06 4.97
N ARG A 12 14.65 -5.05 4.12
CA ARG A 12 15.60 -5.00 3.02
C ARG A 12 14.98 -4.43 1.76
N GLY A 13 13.73 -3.97 1.85
CA GLY A 13 13.08 -3.40 0.71
C GLY A 13 12.50 -4.41 -0.24
N ARG A 14 12.32 -5.67 0.20
CA ARG A 14 11.74 -6.70 -0.65
C ARG A 14 10.29 -6.91 -0.30
N PHE A 15 9.51 -7.29 -1.30
CA PHE A 15 8.09 -7.55 -1.07
C PHE A 15 7.95 -8.78 -0.19
N GLY A 16 7.26 -8.61 0.94
CA GLY A 16 7.06 -9.71 1.86
C GLY A 16 5.64 -10.21 1.89
N ARG A 17 4.67 -9.34 1.65
CA ARG A 17 3.28 -9.71 1.74
C ARG A 17 2.47 -8.80 0.84
N VAL A 18 1.38 -9.33 0.30
CA VAL A 18 0.47 -8.53 -0.49
C VAL A 18 -0.94 -8.76 0.00
N GLU A 19 -1.74 -7.69 0.06
CA GLU A 19 -3.14 -7.77 0.39
C GLU A 19 -3.94 -7.10 -0.70
N GLY A 20 -5.01 -7.75 -1.13
CA GLY A 20 -5.87 -7.20 -2.16
C GLY A 20 -7.19 -6.76 -1.55
N PHE A 21 -7.73 -5.68 -2.08
CA PHE A 21 -9.03 -5.19 -1.62
C PHE A 21 -9.63 -4.28 -2.68
N ALA A 22 -10.93 -4.07 -2.58
CA ALA A 22 -11.65 -3.18 -3.48
C ALA A 22 -11.91 -1.87 -2.77
N ALA A 23 -11.87 -0.77 -3.52
CA ALA A 23 -12.19 0.53 -2.97
C ALA A 23 -12.79 1.38 -4.08
N GLU A 24 -13.56 2.38 -3.70
CA GLU A 24 -14.26 3.19 -4.68
C GLU A 24 -13.32 4.07 -5.48
N ASP A 25 -12.28 4.57 -4.84
CA ASP A 25 -11.38 5.49 -5.48
C ASP A 25 -10.04 5.47 -4.75
N ASP A 26 -9.08 6.20 -5.32
CA ASP A 26 -7.74 6.23 -4.75
C ASP A 26 -7.71 6.78 -3.33
N PRO A 27 -8.36 7.90 -3.02
CA PRO A 27 -8.31 8.39 -1.64
C PRO A 27 -8.83 7.39 -0.64
N THR A 28 -9.89 6.66 -0.97
CA THR A 28 -10.41 5.64 -0.08
C THR A 28 -9.41 4.52 0.10
N ALA A 29 -8.80 4.08 -1.01
CA ALA A 29 -7.81 3.00 -0.94
C ALA A 29 -6.61 3.42 -0.12
N ILE A 30 -6.17 4.65 -0.26
CA ILE A 30 -5.05 5.17 0.51
C ILE A 30 -5.39 5.17 1.99
N ARG A 31 -6.58 5.62 2.34
CA ARG A 31 -6.99 5.66 3.72
C ARG A 31 -7.04 4.26 4.33
N GLN A 32 -7.55 3.30 3.57
CA GLN A 32 -7.56 1.93 4.02
C GLN A 32 -6.15 1.40 4.24
N SER A 33 -5.24 1.75 3.34
CA SER A 33 -3.87 1.28 3.44
C SER A 33 -3.17 1.87 4.66
N GLU A 34 -3.51 3.08 5.03
CA GLU A 34 -2.85 3.72 6.16
C GLU A 34 -3.25 3.11 7.49
N LYS A 35 -4.31 2.33 7.51
CA LYS A 35 -4.70 1.63 8.73
C LYS A 35 -3.72 0.54 9.13
N HIS A 36 -2.83 0.17 8.23
CA HIS A 36 -1.83 -0.85 8.52
C HIS A 36 -0.61 -0.30 9.25
N GLY A 37 -0.67 0.95 9.69
CA GLY A 37 0.39 1.52 10.49
C GLY A 37 1.52 2.06 9.64
N ASP A 38 2.71 2.02 10.21
CA ASP A 38 3.87 2.69 9.65
C ASP A 38 4.72 1.81 8.75
N ALA A 39 4.22 0.67 8.34
CA ALA A 39 5.01 -0.23 7.52
C ALA A 39 5.33 0.42 6.17
N VAL A 40 6.49 0.08 5.65
CA VAL A 40 6.85 0.48 4.30
C VAL A 40 5.99 -0.34 3.35
N LYS A 41 5.34 0.33 2.42
CA LYS A 41 4.40 -0.37 1.56
C LYS A 41 4.14 0.43 0.29
N GLU A 42 3.56 -0.24 -0.69
CA GLU A 42 3.18 0.37 -1.96
C GLU A 42 1.77 -0.06 -2.31
N LEU A 43 0.99 0.90 -2.75
CA LEU A 43 -0.39 0.64 -3.16
C LEU A 43 -0.49 0.73 -4.67
N TRP A 44 -1.01 -0.32 -5.29
CA TRP A 44 -1.12 -0.41 -6.74
C TRP A 44 -2.56 -0.68 -7.15
N CYS A 45 -2.91 -0.16 -8.31
CA CYS A 45 -4.18 -0.47 -8.94
C CYS A 45 -3.86 -0.90 -10.37
N GLY A 46 -3.93 -2.20 -10.64
CA GLY A 46 -3.49 -2.72 -11.91
C GLY A 46 -2.01 -2.47 -12.08
N GLY A 47 -1.63 -1.87 -13.18
CA GLY A 47 -0.24 -1.56 -13.43
C GLY A 47 0.16 -0.17 -12.99
N ARG A 48 -0.67 0.52 -12.23
CA ARG A 48 -0.42 1.90 -11.84
C ARG A 48 -0.16 1.99 -10.34
N ARG A 49 0.98 2.58 -9.97
CA ARG A 49 1.27 2.77 -8.56
C ARG A 49 0.53 4.01 -8.07
N VAL A 50 -0.31 3.82 -7.07
CA VAL A 50 -1.15 4.88 -6.53
C VAL A 50 -0.39 5.69 -5.50
N LYS A 51 0.30 5.02 -4.59
CA LYS A 51 1.03 5.69 -3.53
C LYS A 51 2.12 4.77 -2.99
N GLN A 52 3.15 5.37 -2.44
CA GLN A 52 4.26 4.65 -1.86
C GLN A 52 4.59 5.28 -0.51
N TRP A 53 4.72 4.43 0.50
CA TRP A 53 5.17 4.84 1.83
C TRP A 53 6.60 4.35 1.96
N THR A 54 7.57 5.26 1.90
CA THR A 54 8.97 4.87 1.78
C THR A 54 9.65 4.65 3.10
N GLU A 55 9.09 5.18 4.16
CA GLU A 55 9.63 4.94 5.48
C GLU A 55 8.50 4.75 6.42
N GLY A 56 8.69 3.83 7.32
CA GLY A 56 7.68 3.61 8.27
C GLY A 56 7.48 4.83 9.10
N LYS A 57 8.51 5.25 9.76
CA LYS A 57 8.35 6.35 10.68
C LYS A 57 9.64 7.11 10.81
N ALA A 58 9.61 8.36 10.52
CA ALA A 58 10.77 9.20 10.73
C ALA A 58 11.02 9.27 12.22
N ALA A 59 12.20 9.00 12.57
CA ALA A 59 12.55 9.00 13.98
C ALA A 59 12.46 10.39 14.57
#